data_d968fc551383d8c98c403a57391b84d2
#
_entry.id   d968fc551383d8c98c403a57391b84d2
#
_cell.length_a   1.000
_cell.length_b   1.000
_cell.length_c   1.000
_cell.angle_alpha   90.00
_cell.angle_beta   90.00
_cell.angle_gamma   90.00
#
_symmetry.space_group_name_H-M   'P 1'
#
loop_
_entity.id
_entity.type
_entity.pdbx_description
1 polymer ?
#
loop_
_entity_poly.entity_id
_entity_poly.type
_entity_poly.pdbx_seq_one_letter_code
_entity_poly.pdbx_strand_id
1 'polypeptide(L)'
;VMLCEPTIIERNITEIVYLTNTTIEKEICPKPAEYRNWSKPQCGITGFAPFSKDNSIRLSAGGDIWVTREPYVSCDPDKCYQFALGQGTTLNNVHSNNTVRDRTPYRTLLMNELGVPFHLGTKQVCIAWSSSSCHDGKAWLHVCITGDDKNATASFIYNGRLVDSVVSWSKDILRTQESECVCINGTCTVVMTDGNATGKADTKILFIEEGKIVHTSKLSGSAQHVEECSCYPRYPGVRCVCRDNWKGSNRPIVDINVKDHSIVSSYVCSGLVGDTPRKSDSSSSSHCLNPNNEEGGHGVKGWAFDDGNDVWMGRTINETSRLGYETFKVVEGWSNPKSKLQINRQVIVDRGDRSGYSGIFSVEGKSCINRCFYVELIRGRKEETEVLWTSNSIVVFCGTSGTYGT
;
A
#
# COMPACT_ATOMS: atom_id res chain seq x y z
N VAL A 1 11.51 37.07 -16.13
CA VAL A 1 10.86 36.21 -15.11
C VAL A 1 9.38 36.46 -15.26
N MET A 2 8.66 35.55 -15.94
CA MET A 2 7.20 35.59 -16.00
C MET A 2 6.65 35.09 -14.67
N LEU A 3 5.87 35.92 -14.02
CA LEU A 3 5.15 35.57 -12.81
C LEU A 3 3.83 34.91 -13.23
N CYS A 4 3.66 33.65 -12.92
CA CYS A 4 2.42 32.90 -13.12
C CYS A 4 1.36 33.14 -12.02
N GLU A 5 1.51 34.18 -11.22
CA GLU A 5 0.47 34.63 -10.29
C GLU A 5 -0.51 35.53 -11.03
N PRO A 6 -1.83 35.36 -10.82
CA PRO A 6 -2.80 36.30 -11.36
C PRO A 6 -2.64 37.63 -10.66
N THR A 7 -1.81 38.49 -11.21
CA THR A 7 -1.84 39.91 -10.83
C THR A 7 -3.12 40.46 -11.42
N ILE A 8 -4.11 40.72 -10.57
CA ILE A 8 -5.28 41.50 -10.95
C ILE A 8 -4.78 42.93 -11.22
N ILE A 9 -4.40 43.18 -12.45
CA ILE A 9 -4.16 44.55 -12.91
C ILE A 9 -5.52 45.02 -13.42
N GLU A 10 -6.20 45.82 -12.63
CA GLU A 10 -7.31 46.61 -13.12
C GLU A 10 -6.79 47.57 -14.17
N ARG A 11 -6.77 47.16 -15.43
CA ARG A 11 -6.59 48.02 -16.59
C ARG A 11 -7.68 47.74 -17.60
N ASN A 12 -8.18 48.87 -18.17
CA ASN A 12 -9.26 48.96 -19.12
C ASN A 12 -9.38 47.77 -20.09
N ILE A 13 -10.58 47.23 -20.10
CA ILE A 13 -11.04 46.00 -20.81
C ILE A 13 -10.70 45.98 -22.31
N THR A 14 -10.36 47.09 -22.92
CA THR A 14 -10.06 47.20 -24.35
C THR A 14 -8.66 46.75 -24.78
N GLU A 15 -7.70 46.70 -23.88
CA GLU A 15 -6.36 46.21 -24.18
C GLU A 15 -6.16 44.72 -24.02
N ILE A 16 -7.04 44.04 -23.26
CA ILE A 16 -6.93 42.59 -22.97
C ILE A 16 -7.33 41.73 -24.16
N VAL A 17 -8.16 42.26 -25.07
CA VAL A 17 -8.71 41.50 -26.21
C VAL A 17 -7.67 41.19 -27.28
N TYR A 18 -6.60 41.92 -27.36
CA TYR A 18 -5.55 41.68 -28.37
C TYR A 18 -4.44 40.72 -27.93
N LEU A 19 -4.28 40.44 -26.66
CA LEU A 19 -3.25 39.54 -26.13
C LEU A 19 -3.72 38.09 -25.96
N THR A 20 -5.03 37.82 -26.07
CA THR A 20 -5.62 36.49 -25.85
C THR A 20 -5.70 35.59 -27.07
N ASN A 21 -5.19 36.02 -28.21
CA ASN A 21 -5.26 35.24 -29.45
C ASN A 21 -3.99 34.50 -29.84
N THR A 22 -3.01 34.40 -28.96
CA THR A 22 -1.85 33.54 -29.17
C THR A 22 -1.99 32.29 -28.30
N THR A 23 -2.15 31.17 -28.96
CA THR A 23 -2.22 29.80 -28.42
C THR A 23 -1.02 29.42 -27.55
N ILE A 24 -0.08 30.31 -27.36
CA ILE A 24 1.19 30.09 -26.66
C ILE A 24 1.09 30.37 -25.15
N GLU A 25 0.13 31.21 -24.71
CA GLU A 25 0.04 31.56 -23.29
C GLU A 25 -0.64 30.52 -22.41
N LYS A 26 -1.36 29.57 -23.00
CA LYS A 26 -2.01 28.49 -22.23
C LYS A 26 -1.10 27.38 -21.79
N GLU A 27 0.10 27.29 -22.36
CA GLU A 27 1.07 26.23 -22.03
C GLU A 27 2.15 26.65 -21.01
N ILE A 28 2.24 27.94 -20.69
CA ILE A 28 3.39 28.46 -19.91
C ILE A 28 3.14 28.47 -18.41
N CYS A 29 1.90 28.52 -17.97
CA CYS A 29 1.54 28.46 -16.55
C CYS A 29 0.85 27.15 -16.22
N PRO A 30 1.54 26.21 -15.54
CA PRO A 30 0.88 25.02 -15.06
C PRO A 30 -0.22 25.39 -14.07
N LYS A 31 -1.34 24.64 -14.09
CA LYS A 31 -2.38 24.82 -13.08
C LYS A 31 -1.77 24.64 -11.70
N PRO A 32 -2.13 25.50 -10.72
CA PRO A 32 -1.66 25.32 -9.35
C PRO A 32 -2.05 23.92 -8.85
N ALA A 33 -1.16 23.28 -8.11
CA ALA A 33 -1.41 21.97 -7.54
C ALA A 33 -2.58 22.06 -6.55
N GLU A 34 -3.48 21.10 -6.64
CA GLU A 34 -4.66 20.99 -5.77
C GLU A 34 -4.62 19.67 -5.00
N TYR A 35 -5.28 19.64 -3.85
CA TYR A 35 -5.48 18.39 -3.12
C TYR A 35 -6.39 17.45 -3.89
N ARG A 36 -6.06 16.16 -3.88
CA ARG A 36 -6.92 15.11 -4.44
C ARG A 36 -8.16 14.93 -3.56
N ASN A 37 -9.31 14.70 -4.18
CA ASN A 37 -10.52 14.36 -3.43
C ASN A 37 -11.01 12.93 -3.67
N TRP A 38 -10.51 12.23 -4.71
CA TRP A 38 -10.90 10.86 -5.04
C TRP A 38 -12.42 10.67 -5.21
N SER A 39 -13.12 11.69 -5.69
CA SER A 39 -14.58 11.71 -5.74
C SER A 39 -15.19 10.95 -6.91
N LYS A 40 -14.38 10.51 -7.87
CA LYS A 40 -14.83 9.76 -9.02
C LYS A 40 -15.25 8.33 -8.63
N PRO A 41 -16.17 7.68 -9.38
CA PRO A 41 -16.52 6.29 -9.12
C PRO A 41 -15.36 5.35 -9.43
N GLN A 42 -15.40 4.15 -8.86
CA GLN A 42 -14.46 3.08 -9.20
C GLN A 42 -14.67 2.64 -10.64
N CYS A 43 -13.58 2.42 -11.38
CA CYS A 43 -13.64 1.87 -12.72
C CYS A 43 -14.24 0.47 -12.73
N GLY A 44 -14.93 0.09 -13.79
CA GLY A 44 -15.37 -1.28 -14.00
C GLY A 44 -14.16 -2.18 -14.18
N ILE A 45 -14.16 -3.32 -13.50
CA ILE A 45 -13.04 -4.26 -13.50
C ILE A 45 -13.55 -5.66 -13.85
N THR A 46 -12.96 -6.27 -14.88
CA THR A 46 -13.20 -7.67 -15.25
C THR A 46 -11.97 -8.55 -15.02
N GLY A 47 -10.84 -7.94 -14.76
CA GLY A 47 -9.57 -8.60 -14.51
C GLY A 47 -8.46 -7.59 -14.33
N PHE A 48 -7.22 -8.08 -14.32
CA PHE A 48 -6.03 -7.26 -14.12
C PHE A 48 -5.03 -7.47 -15.26
N ALA A 49 -4.46 -6.38 -15.73
CA ALA A 49 -3.45 -6.35 -16.77
C ALA A 49 -2.07 -6.06 -16.19
N PRO A 50 -0.99 -6.67 -16.71
CA PRO A 50 0.37 -6.31 -16.33
C PRO A 50 0.62 -4.82 -16.54
N PHE A 51 1.19 -4.16 -15.55
CA PHE A 51 1.50 -2.73 -15.61
C PHE A 51 2.99 -2.44 -15.53
N SER A 52 3.71 -3.10 -14.62
CA SER A 52 5.15 -2.91 -14.45
C SER A 52 5.79 -4.11 -13.75
N LYS A 53 7.10 -4.20 -13.87
CA LYS A 53 7.97 -5.11 -13.11
C LYS A 53 9.36 -4.49 -13.04
N ASP A 54 10.13 -4.78 -12.00
CA ASP A 54 11.45 -4.19 -11.85
C ASP A 54 12.63 -5.14 -12.15
N ASN A 55 12.41 -6.44 -12.12
CA ASN A 55 13.44 -7.47 -12.37
C ASN A 55 14.70 -7.34 -11.50
N SER A 56 14.59 -6.77 -10.31
CA SER A 56 15.74 -6.43 -9.43
C SER A 56 16.67 -7.61 -9.19
N ILE A 57 16.14 -8.77 -8.86
CA ILE A 57 16.95 -9.97 -8.56
C ILE A 57 17.75 -10.42 -9.79
N ARG A 58 17.14 -10.41 -10.95
CA ARG A 58 17.83 -10.78 -12.20
C ARG A 58 18.91 -9.76 -12.57
N LEU A 59 18.63 -8.48 -12.40
CA LEU A 59 19.54 -7.40 -12.75
C LEU A 59 20.73 -7.32 -11.79
N SER A 60 20.62 -7.81 -10.58
CA SER A 60 21.70 -7.85 -9.60
C SER A 60 22.89 -8.71 -10.03
N ALA A 61 22.68 -9.63 -10.99
CA ALA A 61 23.79 -10.43 -11.55
C ALA A 61 24.79 -9.58 -12.34
N GLY A 62 24.40 -8.44 -12.86
CA GLY A 62 25.24 -7.54 -13.67
C GLY A 62 25.41 -6.14 -13.09
N GLY A 63 24.93 -5.85 -11.89
CA GLY A 63 24.99 -4.52 -11.29
C GLY A 63 24.74 -4.53 -9.79
N ASP A 64 24.98 -3.35 -9.19
CA ASP A 64 24.75 -3.16 -7.75
C ASP A 64 23.30 -2.73 -7.53
N ILE A 65 22.48 -3.69 -7.05
CA ILE A 65 21.09 -3.49 -6.71
C ILE A 65 20.93 -3.66 -5.20
N TRP A 66 20.18 -2.74 -4.58
CA TRP A 66 19.91 -2.79 -3.14
C TRP A 66 19.20 -4.08 -2.75
N VAL A 67 19.58 -4.62 -1.61
CA VAL A 67 18.80 -5.64 -0.91
C VAL A 67 17.60 -4.97 -0.26
N THR A 68 16.41 -5.45 -0.56
CA THR A 68 15.17 -4.83 -0.11
C THR A 68 14.15 -5.87 0.36
N ARG A 69 13.18 -5.42 1.15
CA ARG A 69 11.92 -6.11 1.43
C ARG A 69 10.80 -5.09 1.68
N GLU A 70 9.61 -5.58 1.80
CA GLU A 70 8.40 -4.81 2.04
C GLU A 70 8.19 -3.69 0.99
N PRO A 71 8.16 -4.06 -0.32
CA PRO A 71 7.94 -3.08 -1.37
C PRO A 71 6.50 -2.60 -1.39
N TYR A 72 6.29 -1.40 -1.91
CA TYR A 72 4.95 -0.92 -2.26
C TYR A 72 5.03 0.10 -3.39
N VAL A 73 3.86 0.45 -3.91
CA VAL A 73 3.71 1.42 -5.00
C VAL A 73 2.73 2.50 -4.56
N SER A 74 3.04 3.72 -4.88
CA SER A 74 2.14 4.87 -4.73
C SER A 74 2.39 5.87 -5.85
N CYS A 75 1.34 6.57 -6.25
CA CYS A 75 1.40 7.50 -7.38
C CYS A 75 1.12 8.92 -6.93
N ASP A 76 1.84 9.89 -7.51
CA ASP A 76 1.41 11.26 -7.52
C ASP A 76 0.36 11.46 -8.65
N PRO A 77 -0.19 12.65 -8.88
CA PRO A 77 -1.15 12.86 -9.96
C PRO A 77 -0.64 12.51 -11.37
N ASP A 78 0.67 12.48 -11.59
CA ASP A 78 1.27 12.32 -12.90
C ASP A 78 2.00 10.99 -13.10
N LYS A 79 2.68 10.48 -12.05
CA LYS A 79 3.56 9.31 -12.11
C LYS A 79 3.36 8.38 -10.94
N CYS A 80 3.71 7.11 -11.16
CA CYS A 80 3.80 6.10 -10.11
C CYS A 80 5.25 5.87 -9.69
N TYR A 81 5.44 5.58 -8.42
CA TYR A 81 6.73 5.31 -7.79
C TYR A 81 6.70 3.99 -7.04
N GLN A 82 7.80 3.31 -7.06
CA GLN A 82 8.01 2.15 -6.23
C GLN A 82 8.87 2.50 -5.01
N PHE A 83 8.51 1.89 -3.90
CA PHE A 83 9.15 2.04 -2.61
C PHE A 83 9.57 0.68 -2.11
N ALA A 84 10.64 0.62 -1.33
CA ALA A 84 10.98 -0.57 -0.57
C ALA A 84 11.88 -0.19 0.61
N LEU A 85 11.96 -1.07 1.58
CA LEU A 85 12.87 -0.92 2.71
C LEU A 85 14.19 -1.62 2.40
N GLY A 86 15.22 -0.83 2.14
CA GLY A 86 16.58 -1.32 1.91
C GLY A 86 17.19 -1.89 3.18
N GLN A 87 18.19 -2.77 3.01
CA GLN A 87 18.92 -3.38 4.14
C GLN A 87 20.30 -2.74 4.37
N GLY A 88 20.57 -1.59 3.75
CA GLY A 88 21.83 -0.88 3.90
C GLY A 88 22.98 -1.46 3.07
N THR A 89 22.70 -2.37 2.15
CA THR A 89 23.72 -3.01 1.31
C THR A 89 23.15 -3.41 -0.05
N THR A 90 24.04 -3.70 -1.00
CA THR A 90 23.66 -4.26 -2.30
C THR A 90 23.78 -5.78 -2.29
N LEU A 91 23.10 -6.45 -3.23
CA LEU A 91 23.04 -7.90 -3.29
C LEU A 91 24.41 -8.55 -3.56
N ASN A 92 25.25 -7.89 -4.34
CA ASN A 92 26.59 -8.38 -4.69
C ASN A 92 27.64 -8.14 -3.60
N ASN A 93 27.29 -7.46 -2.53
CA ASN A 93 28.20 -7.16 -1.43
C ASN A 93 28.17 -8.28 -0.38
N VAL A 94 29.29 -8.56 0.26
CA VAL A 94 29.39 -9.55 1.34
C VAL A 94 28.46 -9.21 2.52
N HIS A 95 28.15 -7.95 2.74
CA HIS A 95 27.21 -7.51 3.76
C HIS A 95 25.74 -7.88 3.43
N SER A 96 25.45 -8.40 2.24
CA SER A 96 24.13 -8.93 1.91
C SER A 96 23.78 -10.20 2.69
N ASN A 97 24.78 -10.88 3.21
CA ASN A 97 24.58 -12.04 4.04
C ASN A 97 23.77 -11.67 5.30
N ASN A 98 22.84 -12.54 5.67
CA ASN A 98 22.02 -12.36 6.86
C ASN A 98 21.02 -11.18 6.80
N THR A 99 20.60 -10.77 5.60
CA THR A 99 19.61 -9.71 5.41
C THR A 99 18.15 -10.19 5.57
N VAL A 100 17.97 -11.32 6.21
CA VAL A 100 16.66 -11.85 6.60
C VAL A 100 16.04 -11.06 7.79
N ARG A 101 16.84 -10.24 8.47
CA ARG A 101 16.40 -9.47 9.65
C ARG A 101 15.38 -8.39 9.27
N ASP A 102 14.28 -8.32 10.00
CA ASP A 102 13.19 -7.37 9.73
C ASP A 102 13.54 -5.95 10.16
N ARG A 103 14.24 -5.79 11.28
CA ARG A 103 14.54 -4.48 11.85
C ARG A 103 16.01 -4.35 12.18
N THR A 104 16.64 -3.36 11.56
CA THR A 104 18.01 -2.97 11.83
C THR A 104 18.10 -1.44 11.76
N PRO A 105 19.11 -0.82 12.39
CA PRO A 105 19.30 0.63 12.29
C PRO A 105 19.80 1.09 10.92
N TYR A 106 20.13 0.17 10.01
CA TYR A 106 20.66 0.45 8.67
C TYR A 106 19.58 0.45 7.59
N ARG A 107 18.35 0.06 7.92
CA ARG A 107 17.27 0.06 6.93
C ARG A 107 16.85 1.46 6.58
N THR A 108 16.61 1.70 5.29
CA THR A 108 16.16 2.99 4.76
C THR A 108 15.02 2.79 3.78
N LEU A 109 14.12 3.76 3.71
CA LEU A 109 13.08 3.79 2.70
C LEU A 109 13.68 4.28 1.38
N LEU A 110 13.64 3.42 0.37
CA LEU A 110 14.07 3.71 -0.99
C LEU A 110 12.86 4.11 -1.83
N MET A 111 13.05 5.07 -2.72
CA MET A 111 12.03 5.56 -3.63
C MET A 111 12.62 5.73 -5.03
N ASN A 112 11.96 5.16 -6.03
CA ASN A 112 12.34 5.31 -7.41
C ASN A 112 11.10 5.35 -8.31
N GLU A 113 11.23 5.79 -9.55
CA GLU A 113 10.15 5.69 -10.52
C GLU A 113 9.77 4.22 -10.74
N LEU A 114 8.49 3.97 -10.96
CA LEU A 114 7.98 2.61 -11.14
C LEU A 114 8.67 1.93 -12.32
N GLY A 115 9.15 0.71 -12.10
CA GLY A 115 9.87 -0.08 -13.08
C GLY A 115 11.39 0.12 -13.10
N VAL A 116 11.89 1.14 -12.40
CA VAL A 116 13.33 1.38 -12.28
C VAL A 116 13.85 0.65 -11.04
N PRO A 117 14.78 -0.30 -11.19
CA PRO A 117 15.30 -1.06 -10.04
C PRO A 117 16.05 -0.15 -9.06
N PHE A 118 16.16 -0.58 -7.82
CA PHE A 118 16.86 0.17 -6.78
C PHE A 118 18.38 0.03 -6.93
N HIS A 119 18.95 0.79 -7.84
CA HIS A 119 20.40 0.90 -8.07
C HIS A 119 21.06 1.83 -7.04
N LEU A 120 22.40 1.97 -7.06
CA LEU A 120 23.13 2.79 -6.10
C LEU A 120 22.73 4.27 -6.10
N GLY A 121 22.25 4.80 -7.22
CA GLY A 121 21.77 6.18 -7.32
C GLY A 121 20.35 6.40 -6.81
N THR A 122 19.69 5.39 -6.27
CA THR A 122 18.32 5.50 -5.77
C THR A 122 18.23 6.41 -4.55
N LYS A 123 17.22 7.26 -4.51
CA LYS A 123 16.96 8.16 -3.38
C LYS A 123 16.61 7.37 -2.13
N GLN A 124 17.32 7.63 -1.05
CA GLN A 124 16.99 7.19 0.29
C GLN A 124 16.21 8.31 0.98
N VAL A 125 14.93 8.06 1.27
CA VAL A 125 14.04 9.10 1.81
C VAL A 125 14.28 9.32 3.29
N CYS A 126 14.41 8.25 4.06
CA CYS A 126 14.54 8.29 5.52
C CYS A 126 15.07 6.95 6.05
N ILE A 127 15.52 6.97 7.30
CA ILE A 127 15.84 5.74 8.03
C ILE A 127 14.52 5.12 8.51
N ALA A 128 14.25 3.88 8.14
CA ALA A 128 13.01 3.21 8.49
C ALA A 128 13.12 1.69 8.32
N TRP A 129 12.50 0.94 9.21
CA TRP A 129 12.23 -0.49 9.04
C TRP A 129 10.72 -0.78 8.92
N SER A 130 9.87 0.24 9.02
CA SER A 130 8.45 0.20 8.69
C SER A 130 8.04 1.56 8.11
N SER A 131 7.21 1.57 7.08
CA SER A 131 6.90 2.82 6.40
C SER A 131 5.54 2.82 5.70
N SER A 132 5.10 4.02 5.36
CA SER A 132 3.98 4.29 4.48
C SER A 132 4.25 5.60 3.75
N SER A 133 3.73 5.74 2.55
CA SER A 133 3.88 6.96 1.76
C SER A 133 2.62 7.23 0.97
N CYS A 134 2.31 8.50 0.76
CA CYS A 134 1.21 8.93 -0.11
C CYS A 134 1.43 10.36 -0.56
N HIS A 135 0.80 10.72 -1.66
CA HIS A 135 0.83 12.07 -2.23
C HIS A 135 -0.56 12.69 -2.09
N ASP A 136 -0.66 13.88 -1.53
CA ASP A 136 -1.94 14.54 -1.28
C ASP A 136 -2.46 15.36 -2.48
N GLY A 137 -1.71 15.42 -3.55
CA GLY A 137 -1.95 16.25 -4.73
C GLY A 137 -0.95 17.41 -4.83
N LYS A 138 -0.34 17.82 -3.72
CA LYS A 138 0.66 18.90 -3.67
C LYS A 138 2.06 18.40 -3.35
N ALA A 139 2.20 17.46 -2.42
CA ALA A 139 3.50 16.95 -1.99
C ALA A 139 3.39 15.53 -1.43
N TRP A 140 4.53 14.86 -1.29
CA TRP A 140 4.65 13.55 -0.67
C TRP A 140 4.66 13.64 0.86
N LEU A 141 3.90 12.76 1.47
CA LEU A 141 4.00 12.41 2.88
C LEU A 141 4.72 11.07 3.00
N HIS A 142 5.74 10.98 3.84
CA HIS A 142 6.40 9.73 4.20
C HIS A 142 6.31 9.54 5.70
N VAL A 143 5.89 8.35 6.11
CA VAL A 143 5.88 7.92 7.51
C VAL A 143 7.00 6.91 7.68
N CYS A 144 7.97 7.23 8.52
CA CYS A 144 9.20 6.47 8.68
C CYS A 144 9.36 6.05 10.14
N ILE A 145 9.36 4.73 10.38
CA ILE A 145 9.49 4.18 11.74
C ILE A 145 10.83 3.48 11.88
N THR A 146 11.59 3.87 12.89
CA THR A 146 12.88 3.26 13.24
C THR A 146 13.14 3.39 14.73
N GLY A 147 14.20 2.76 15.20
CA GLY A 147 14.61 2.76 16.60
C GLY A 147 14.53 1.37 17.22
N ASP A 148 14.67 1.32 18.53
CA ASP A 148 14.58 0.07 19.28
C ASP A 148 13.14 -0.45 19.28
N ASP A 149 12.98 -1.79 19.30
CA ASP A 149 11.67 -2.45 19.30
C ASP A 149 10.76 -1.95 20.43
N LYS A 150 11.33 -1.61 21.58
CA LYS A 150 10.58 -1.13 22.76
C LYS A 150 10.46 0.38 22.84
N ASN A 151 11.09 1.12 21.94
CA ASN A 151 11.08 2.58 21.97
C ASN A 151 11.27 3.19 20.57
N ALA A 152 10.49 2.72 19.60
CA ALA A 152 10.56 3.23 18.24
C ALA A 152 9.91 4.61 18.11
N THR A 153 10.31 5.33 17.08
CA THR A 153 9.76 6.64 16.72
C THR A 153 9.29 6.63 15.27
N ALA A 154 8.09 7.12 15.03
CA ALA A 154 7.57 7.41 13.71
C ALA A 154 7.78 8.88 13.37
N SER A 155 8.45 9.15 12.26
CA SER A 155 8.69 10.50 11.74
C SER A 155 7.76 10.76 10.58
N PHE A 156 7.19 11.96 10.53
CA PHE A 156 6.29 12.40 9.46
C PHE A 156 7.01 13.45 8.62
N ILE A 157 7.39 13.07 7.41
CA ILE A 157 8.14 13.90 6.47
C ILE A 157 7.18 14.35 5.38
N TYR A 158 7.00 15.65 5.25
CA TYR A 158 6.13 16.24 4.24
C TYR A 158 6.91 17.25 3.41
N ASN A 159 6.78 17.15 2.09
CA ASN A 159 7.53 18.00 1.15
C ASN A 159 9.03 18.07 1.45
N GLY A 160 9.62 16.92 1.83
CA GLY A 160 11.04 16.79 2.14
C GLY A 160 11.46 17.30 3.52
N ARG A 161 10.53 17.66 4.39
CA ARG A 161 10.82 18.21 5.73
C ARG A 161 10.19 17.39 6.84
N LEU A 162 10.91 17.21 7.92
CA LEU A 162 10.35 16.63 9.15
C LEU A 162 9.38 17.63 9.79
N VAL A 163 8.10 17.25 9.86
CA VAL A 163 7.04 18.12 10.37
C VAL A 163 6.58 17.67 11.74
N ASP A 164 6.44 16.37 11.96
CA ASP A 164 5.91 15.83 13.22
C ASP A 164 6.52 14.45 13.51
N SER A 165 6.30 13.98 14.73
CA SER A 165 6.72 12.65 15.12
C SER A 165 5.79 12.11 16.22
N VAL A 166 5.78 10.79 16.36
CA VAL A 166 5.10 10.08 17.45
C VAL A 166 5.99 8.96 17.95
N VAL A 167 6.01 8.79 19.27
CA VAL A 167 6.77 7.70 19.90
C VAL A 167 5.87 6.48 20.14
N SER A 168 6.49 5.32 20.27
CA SER A 168 5.79 4.09 20.61
C SER A 168 4.93 4.26 21.87
N TRP A 169 3.65 3.88 21.79
CA TRP A 169 2.71 4.04 22.89
C TRP A 169 2.46 2.77 23.70
N SER A 170 2.76 1.61 23.15
CA SER A 170 2.65 0.31 23.85
C SER A 170 4.00 -0.39 24.00
N LYS A 171 5.08 0.24 23.57
CA LYS A 171 6.46 -0.24 23.74
C LYS A 171 6.68 -1.65 23.18
N ASP A 172 6.05 -1.97 22.06
CA ASP A 172 6.18 -3.29 21.45
C ASP A 172 6.04 -3.21 19.92
N ILE A 173 7.10 -2.72 19.29
CA ILE A 173 7.29 -2.62 17.83
C ILE A 173 6.18 -1.80 17.18
N LEU A 174 6.28 -0.48 17.29
CA LEU A 174 5.44 0.44 16.53
C LEU A 174 5.65 0.17 15.03
N ARG A 175 4.56 -0.03 14.29
CA ARG A 175 4.60 -0.42 12.88
C ARG A 175 3.43 0.16 12.11
N THR A 176 3.56 0.29 10.81
CA THR A 176 2.54 0.88 9.94
C THR A 176 2.25 0.00 8.73
N GLN A 177 1.70 0.56 7.69
CA GLN A 177 1.00 -0.16 6.63
C GLN A 177 1.90 -0.96 5.70
N GLU A 178 3.14 -0.56 5.49
CA GLU A 178 4.00 -1.13 4.46
C GLU A 178 3.36 -1.02 3.06
N SER A 179 2.56 0.00 2.86
CA SER A 179 1.85 0.30 1.62
C SER A 179 1.41 1.76 1.61
N GLU A 180 0.73 2.17 0.54
CA GLU A 180 0.21 3.52 0.35
C GLU A 180 -0.74 3.93 1.47
N CYS A 181 -0.53 5.10 2.05
CA CYS A 181 -1.56 5.80 2.81
C CYS A 181 -2.53 6.48 1.82
N VAL A 182 -3.61 7.06 2.30
CA VAL A 182 -4.61 7.72 1.45
C VAL A 182 -4.88 9.12 1.96
N CYS A 183 -4.87 10.08 1.04
CA CYS A 183 -5.16 11.49 1.33
C CYS A 183 -6.43 11.92 0.60
N ILE A 184 -7.37 12.54 1.32
CA ILE A 184 -8.59 13.11 0.75
C ILE A 184 -8.70 14.56 1.18
N ASN A 185 -8.77 15.48 0.22
CA ASN A 185 -8.86 16.92 0.45
C ASN A 185 -7.79 17.45 1.42
N GLY A 186 -6.57 16.95 1.32
CA GLY A 186 -5.44 17.36 2.16
C GLY A 186 -5.31 16.64 3.49
N THR A 187 -6.26 15.82 3.88
CA THR A 187 -6.17 15.00 5.09
C THR A 187 -5.73 13.60 4.72
N CYS A 188 -4.56 13.19 5.19
CA CYS A 188 -4.00 11.86 5.00
C CYS A 188 -4.30 10.99 6.21
N THR A 189 -4.64 9.72 5.99
CA THR A 189 -4.92 8.76 7.05
C THR A 189 -3.88 7.66 7.04
N VAL A 190 -3.33 7.33 8.19
CA VAL A 190 -2.34 6.27 8.36
C VAL A 190 -2.77 5.37 9.50
N VAL A 191 -2.75 4.08 9.28
CA VAL A 191 -3.04 3.06 10.31
C VAL A 191 -1.73 2.58 10.91
N MET A 192 -1.60 2.69 12.22
CA MET A 192 -0.41 2.27 12.95
C MET A 192 -0.79 1.34 14.09
N THR A 193 0.03 0.34 14.33
CA THR A 193 -0.19 -0.67 15.37
C THR A 193 1.05 -0.77 16.26
N ASP A 194 0.83 -0.88 17.55
CA ASP A 194 1.86 -1.08 18.55
C ASP A 194 1.34 -2.10 19.56
N GLY A 195 2.09 -3.13 19.84
CA GLY A 195 1.67 -4.19 20.74
C GLY A 195 1.92 -5.58 20.18
N ASN A 196 1.43 -6.58 20.87
CA ASN A 196 1.71 -7.99 20.59
C ASN A 196 1.32 -8.37 19.16
N ALA A 197 2.23 -9.00 18.43
CA ALA A 197 1.98 -9.47 17.06
C ALA A 197 1.00 -10.66 16.99
N THR A 198 0.85 -11.42 18.06
CA THR A 198 -0.05 -12.58 18.14
C THR A 198 -1.00 -12.50 19.31
N GLY A 199 -1.37 -11.30 19.68
CA GLY A 199 -2.28 -11.05 20.81
C GLY A 199 -2.87 -9.66 20.74
N LYS A 200 -3.24 -9.13 21.88
CA LYS A 200 -3.81 -7.78 21.96
C LYS A 200 -2.78 -6.73 21.58
N ALA A 201 -3.15 -5.88 20.66
CA ALA A 201 -2.34 -4.74 20.22
C ALA A 201 -3.19 -3.47 20.18
N ASP A 202 -2.53 -2.31 20.28
CA ASP A 202 -3.16 -1.01 20.21
C ASP A 202 -3.00 -0.43 18.80
N THR A 203 -4.07 -0.38 18.05
CA THR A 203 -4.10 0.21 16.71
C THR A 203 -4.73 1.59 16.78
N LYS A 204 -4.05 2.54 16.16
CA LYS A 204 -4.51 3.93 16.04
C LYS A 204 -4.53 4.35 14.59
N ILE A 205 -5.50 5.19 14.25
CA ILE A 205 -5.61 5.85 12.96
C ILE A 205 -5.23 7.31 13.14
N LEU A 206 -4.19 7.75 12.45
CA LEU A 206 -3.69 9.11 12.53
C LEU A 206 -4.18 9.90 11.33
N PHE A 207 -4.71 11.09 11.59
CA PHE A 207 -5.15 12.05 10.58
C PHE A 207 -4.10 13.15 10.49
N ILE A 208 -3.59 13.37 9.28
CA ILE A 208 -2.39 14.16 9.05
C ILE A 208 -2.68 15.20 7.97
N GLU A 209 -2.38 16.46 8.25
CA GLU A 209 -2.48 17.57 7.30
C GLU A 209 -1.12 18.22 7.12
N GLU A 210 -0.60 18.18 5.87
CA GLU A 210 0.73 18.70 5.52
C GLU A 210 1.84 18.22 6.47
N GLY A 211 1.79 16.93 6.83
CA GLY A 211 2.76 16.28 7.69
C GLY A 211 2.48 16.39 9.19
N LYS A 212 1.54 17.23 9.61
CA LYS A 212 1.19 17.42 11.02
C LYS A 212 0.03 16.52 11.43
N ILE A 213 0.17 15.83 12.54
CA ILE A 213 -0.89 15.02 13.14
C ILE A 213 -1.94 15.96 13.74
N VAL A 214 -3.16 15.96 13.18
CA VAL A 214 -4.25 16.83 13.63
C VAL A 214 -5.28 16.10 14.47
N HIS A 215 -5.35 14.77 14.35
CA HIS A 215 -6.24 13.95 15.16
C HIS A 215 -5.73 12.51 15.21
N THR A 216 -6.07 11.80 16.27
CA THR A 216 -5.78 10.38 16.43
C THR A 216 -7.03 9.67 16.95
N SER A 217 -7.48 8.66 16.22
CA SER A 217 -8.61 7.82 16.63
C SER A 217 -8.10 6.42 16.97
N LYS A 218 -8.72 5.80 17.97
CA LYS A 218 -8.46 4.39 18.30
C LYS A 218 -9.25 3.49 17.35
N LEU A 219 -8.72 2.32 17.07
CA LEU A 219 -9.47 1.27 16.38
C LEU A 219 -10.72 0.94 17.20
N SER A 220 -11.87 0.91 16.53
CA SER A 220 -13.14 0.50 17.10
C SER A 220 -13.90 -0.39 16.13
N GLY A 221 -14.83 -1.17 16.63
CA GLY A 221 -15.58 -2.16 15.86
C GLY A 221 -15.15 -3.59 16.19
N SER A 222 -15.41 -4.52 15.27
CA SER A 222 -15.26 -5.95 15.54
C SER A 222 -13.89 -6.53 15.22
N ALA A 223 -13.01 -5.80 14.53
CA ALA A 223 -11.65 -6.27 14.27
C ALA A 223 -10.88 -6.42 15.59
N GLN A 224 -10.23 -7.56 15.76
CA GLN A 224 -9.51 -7.88 16.99
C GLN A 224 -8.01 -7.69 16.89
N HIS A 225 -7.47 -7.76 15.69
CA HIS A 225 -6.06 -7.52 15.43
C HIS A 225 -5.91 -6.96 14.01
N VAL A 226 -5.21 -5.85 13.87
CA VAL A 226 -5.06 -5.12 12.60
C VAL A 226 -3.61 -4.75 12.41
N GLU A 227 -3.01 -5.24 11.35
CA GLU A 227 -1.66 -4.90 10.92
C GLU A 227 -1.57 -4.78 9.39
N GLU A 228 -0.55 -4.09 8.93
CA GLU A 228 -0.16 -4.08 7.52
C GLU A 228 -1.34 -3.82 6.58
N CYS A 229 -2.09 -2.75 6.85
CA CYS A 229 -3.28 -2.40 6.10
C CYS A 229 -2.96 -1.99 4.66
N SER A 230 -3.78 -2.48 3.73
CA SER A 230 -3.83 -2.03 2.34
C SER A 230 -5.06 -1.14 2.18
N CYS A 231 -4.83 0.15 2.00
CA CYS A 231 -5.88 1.16 2.03
C CYS A 231 -6.16 1.73 0.64
N TYR A 232 -7.39 2.09 0.41
CA TYR A 232 -7.82 2.72 -0.83
C TYR A 232 -8.88 3.78 -0.54
N PRO A 233 -8.95 4.83 -1.39
CA PRO A 233 -10.01 5.81 -1.25
C PRO A 233 -11.37 5.19 -1.56
N ARG A 234 -12.29 5.35 -0.65
CA ARG A 234 -13.69 4.94 -0.77
C ARG A 234 -14.54 6.16 -0.44
N TYR A 235 -14.55 7.13 -1.37
CA TYR A 235 -15.16 8.44 -1.17
C TYR A 235 -16.54 8.35 -0.50
N PRO A 236 -16.80 9.15 0.55
CA PRO A 236 -16.01 10.27 1.07
C PRO A 236 -14.94 9.89 2.12
N GLY A 237 -14.66 8.64 2.33
CA GLY A 237 -13.70 8.17 3.32
C GLY A 237 -12.62 7.26 2.75
N VAL A 238 -12.02 6.47 3.62
CA VAL A 238 -10.94 5.53 3.31
C VAL A 238 -11.33 4.15 3.83
N ARG A 239 -11.07 3.14 3.03
CA ARG A 239 -11.28 1.74 3.41
C ARG A 239 -9.96 0.99 3.36
N CYS A 240 -9.68 0.23 4.39
CA CYS A 240 -8.48 -0.59 4.47
C CYS A 240 -8.87 -2.06 4.64
N VAL A 241 -8.11 -2.94 3.97
CA VAL A 241 -8.17 -4.39 4.19
C VAL A 241 -6.81 -4.79 4.73
N CYS A 242 -6.78 -5.47 5.86
CA CYS A 242 -5.58 -5.62 6.66
C CYS A 242 -5.23 -7.09 6.92
N ARG A 243 -4.33 -7.33 7.85
CA ARG A 243 -3.92 -8.64 8.32
C ARG A 243 -4.33 -8.81 9.78
N ASP A 244 -5.05 -9.88 10.08
CA ASP A 244 -5.25 -10.35 11.44
C ASP A 244 -4.16 -11.38 11.74
N ASN A 245 -3.15 -10.96 12.48
CA ASN A 245 -2.02 -11.82 12.79
C ASN A 245 -2.24 -12.64 14.07
N TRP A 246 -3.44 -12.66 14.60
CA TRP A 246 -3.74 -13.28 15.90
C TRP A 246 -4.71 -14.46 15.79
N LYS A 247 -5.95 -14.22 15.31
CA LYS A 247 -7.01 -15.23 15.40
C LYS A 247 -7.62 -15.67 14.07
N GLY A 248 -7.37 -14.97 13.00
CA GLY A 248 -8.12 -15.21 11.77
C GLY A 248 -7.29 -15.33 10.52
N SER A 249 -7.81 -16.07 9.55
CA SER A 249 -7.36 -16.09 8.16
C SER A 249 -8.25 -15.26 7.24
N ASN A 250 -9.38 -14.77 7.75
CA ASN A 250 -10.18 -13.73 7.08
C ASN A 250 -9.58 -12.36 7.42
N ARG A 251 -9.61 -11.47 6.44
CA ARG A 251 -8.94 -10.16 6.57
C ARG A 251 -9.86 -9.13 7.22
N PRO A 252 -9.35 -8.37 8.21
CA PRO A 252 -10.08 -7.24 8.78
C PRO A 252 -10.29 -6.12 7.76
N ILE A 253 -11.39 -5.41 7.91
CA ILE A 253 -11.71 -4.17 7.21
C ILE A 253 -11.71 -3.03 8.23
N VAL A 254 -11.10 -1.93 7.87
CA VAL A 254 -11.16 -0.68 8.65
C VAL A 254 -11.74 0.41 7.76
N ASP A 255 -12.89 0.94 8.14
CA ASP A 255 -13.52 2.08 7.47
C ASP A 255 -13.25 3.36 8.27
N ILE A 256 -12.69 4.34 7.60
CA ILE A 256 -12.24 5.59 8.19
C ILE A 256 -13.07 6.73 7.61
N ASN A 257 -13.78 7.45 8.49
CA ASN A 257 -14.47 8.68 8.12
C ASN A 257 -13.51 9.85 8.30
N VAL A 258 -13.14 10.49 7.20
CA VAL A 258 -12.15 11.57 7.20
C VAL A 258 -12.71 12.87 7.80
N LYS A 259 -14.04 13.05 7.81
CA LYS A 259 -14.68 14.27 8.31
C LYS A 259 -14.85 14.27 9.84
N ASP A 260 -15.44 13.20 10.37
CA ASP A 260 -15.75 13.10 11.80
C ASP A 260 -14.74 12.25 12.58
N HIS A 261 -13.78 11.66 11.90
CA HIS A 261 -12.71 10.81 12.46
C HIS A 261 -13.22 9.52 13.10
N SER A 262 -14.45 9.10 12.78
CA SER A 262 -15.00 7.84 13.28
C SER A 262 -14.41 6.64 12.54
N ILE A 263 -14.26 5.54 13.27
CA ILE A 263 -13.68 4.30 12.77
C ILE A 263 -14.70 3.19 12.97
N VAL A 264 -14.94 2.41 11.91
CA VAL A 264 -15.74 1.18 11.93
C VAL A 264 -14.87 0.05 11.44
N SER A 265 -14.85 -1.07 12.11
CA SER A 265 -14.12 -2.25 11.66
C SER A 265 -14.99 -3.49 11.61
N SER A 266 -14.63 -4.37 10.71
CA SER A 266 -15.32 -5.63 10.44
C SER A 266 -14.32 -6.59 9.79
N TYR A 267 -14.80 -7.64 9.16
CA TYR A 267 -13.99 -8.58 8.38
C TYR A 267 -14.56 -8.75 6.98
N VAL A 268 -13.72 -9.07 6.02
CA VAL A 268 -14.18 -9.48 4.70
C VAL A 268 -15.07 -10.72 4.86
N CYS A 269 -16.31 -10.62 4.39
CA CYS A 269 -17.32 -11.67 4.60
C CYS A 269 -17.04 -12.93 3.80
N SER A 270 -16.42 -12.82 2.63
CA SER A 270 -16.22 -13.91 1.67
C SER A 270 -15.88 -15.24 2.33
N GLY A 271 -16.58 -16.31 1.94
CA GLY A 271 -16.26 -17.67 2.34
C GLY A 271 -14.94 -18.19 1.83
N LEU A 272 -14.38 -17.53 0.80
CA LEU A 272 -13.00 -17.69 0.36
C LEU A 272 -12.14 -16.65 1.08
N VAL A 273 -11.25 -17.09 1.94
CA VAL A 273 -10.44 -16.20 2.76
C VAL A 273 -9.13 -15.83 2.05
N GLY A 274 -8.58 -14.67 2.38
CA GLY A 274 -7.46 -14.09 1.64
C GLY A 274 -6.08 -14.22 2.29
N ASP A 275 -5.99 -14.65 3.53
CA ASP A 275 -4.72 -14.72 4.24
C ASP A 275 -3.99 -16.05 4.00
N THR A 276 -2.75 -16.11 4.40
CA THR A 276 -1.89 -17.29 4.34
C THR A 276 -1.07 -17.35 5.65
N PRO A 277 -1.14 -18.43 6.44
CA PRO A 277 -1.85 -19.69 6.18
C PRO A 277 -3.37 -19.59 6.32
N ARG A 278 -4.05 -20.51 5.68
CA ARG A 278 -5.51 -20.66 5.72
C ARG A 278 -5.90 -22.14 5.54
N LYS A 279 -7.10 -22.47 5.91
CA LYS A 279 -7.68 -23.79 5.58
C LYS A 279 -8.02 -23.85 4.09
N SER A 280 -8.15 -25.05 3.55
CA SER A 280 -8.65 -25.27 2.19
C SER A 280 -10.04 -24.65 2.00
N ASP A 281 -10.38 -24.26 0.78
CA ASP A 281 -11.65 -23.59 0.48
C ASP A 281 -12.86 -24.43 0.86
N SER A 282 -12.76 -25.76 0.76
CA SER A 282 -13.84 -26.66 1.14
C SER A 282 -14.11 -26.71 2.64
N SER A 283 -13.13 -26.42 3.47
CA SER A 283 -13.24 -26.47 4.93
C SER A 283 -13.14 -25.10 5.60
N SER A 284 -12.79 -24.06 4.85
CA SER A 284 -12.69 -22.71 5.40
C SER A 284 -14.08 -22.11 5.65
N SER A 285 -14.15 -21.29 6.68
CA SER A 285 -15.32 -20.48 7.00
C SER A 285 -14.90 -19.03 7.22
N SER A 286 -15.86 -18.12 7.16
CA SER A 286 -15.64 -16.71 7.44
C SER A 286 -16.81 -16.12 8.21
N HIS A 287 -16.58 -14.98 8.77
CA HIS A 287 -17.56 -14.17 9.47
C HIS A 287 -17.39 -12.71 9.04
N CYS A 288 -18.50 -11.96 9.00
CA CYS A 288 -18.43 -10.54 8.68
C CYS A 288 -17.95 -9.68 9.86
N LEU A 289 -18.12 -10.15 11.08
CA LEU A 289 -17.88 -9.38 12.32
C LEU A 289 -16.92 -10.04 13.30
N ASN A 290 -16.30 -11.14 12.93
CA ASN A 290 -15.38 -11.86 13.83
C ASN A 290 -14.23 -12.50 13.04
N PRO A 291 -13.08 -12.71 13.66
CA PRO A 291 -12.09 -13.60 13.09
C PRO A 291 -12.64 -15.03 13.02
N ASN A 292 -12.23 -15.78 12.03
CA ASN A 292 -12.72 -17.14 11.81
C ASN A 292 -12.08 -18.20 12.73
N ASN A 293 -11.09 -17.83 13.52
CA ASN A 293 -10.34 -18.73 14.41
C ASN A 293 -9.69 -19.93 13.67
N GLU A 294 -9.34 -19.73 12.41
CA GLU A 294 -8.70 -20.73 11.56
C GLU A 294 -7.28 -20.28 11.22
N GLU A 295 -6.29 -21.15 11.45
CA GLU A 295 -4.88 -20.90 11.11
C GLU A 295 -4.34 -19.54 11.62
N GLY A 296 -4.76 -19.11 12.79
CA GLY A 296 -4.30 -17.88 13.40
C GLY A 296 -2.84 -17.90 13.86
N GLY A 297 -2.33 -16.76 14.35
CA GLY A 297 -0.98 -16.62 14.87
C GLY A 297 0.08 -16.31 13.80
N HIS A 298 -0.31 -16.19 12.55
CA HIS A 298 0.54 -15.85 11.41
C HIS A 298 -0.30 -15.25 10.29
N GLY A 299 0.34 -14.73 9.27
CA GLY A 299 -0.35 -14.16 8.12
C GLY A 299 0.61 -13.60 7.09
N VAL A 300 0.08 -12.90 6.13
CA VAL A 300 0.83 -12.15 5.12
C VAL A 300 0.05 -10.88 4.77
N LYS A 301 0.75 -9.78 4.49
CA LYS A 301 0.11 -8.59 3.95
C LYS A 301 -0.53 -8.90 2.61
N GLY A 302 -1.77 -8.50 2.45
CA GLY A 302 -2.54 -8.68 1.22
C GLY A 302 -3.59 -7.61 1.05
N TRP A 303 -4.41 -7.75 0.02
CA TRP A 303 -5.41 -6.76 -0.36
C TRP A 303 -6.72 -7.42 -0.79
N ALA A 304 -7.77 -6.66 -0.69
CA ALA A 304 -9.06 -6.91 -1.29
C ALA A 304 -9.77 -5.57 -1.46
N PHE A 305 -10.75 -5.50 -2.33
CA PHE A 305 -11.61 -4.32 -2.43
C PHE A 305 -13.03 -4.71 -2.86
N ASP A 306 -13.98 -3.91 -2.47
CA ASP A 306 -15.40 -4.11 -2.79
C ASP A 306 -15.73 -3.71 -4.22
N ASP A 307 -16.68 -4.41 -4.79
CA ASP A 307 -17.28 -4.12 -6.10
C ASP A 307 -18.79 -4.40 -5.98
N GLY A 308 -19.54 -3.42 -5.49
CA GLY A 308 -20.93 -3.65 -5.07
C GLY A 308 -21.00 -4.63 -3.90
N ASN A 309 -21.72 -5.73 -4.06
CA ASN A 309 -21.80 -6.83 -3.09
C ASN A 309 -20.71 -7.89 -3.28
N ASP A 310 -19.93 -7.77 -4.35
CA ASP A 310 -18.83 -8.68 -4.66
C ASP A 310 -17.53 -8.19 -4.05
N VAL A 311 -16.53 -9.06 -3.99
CA VAL A 311 -15.19 -8.70 -3.55
C VAL A 311 -14.16 -9.19 -4.57
N TRP A 312 -13.24 -8.31 -4.93
CA TRP A 312 -12.00 -8.67 -5.61
C TRP A 312 -10.92 -8.93 -4.57
N MET A 313 -10.21 -10.02 -4.70
CA MET A 313 -9.08 -10.32 -3.82
C MET A 313 -7.91 -10.94 -4.55
N GLY A 314 -6.73 -10.73 -3.98
CA GLY A 314 -5.53 -11.47 -4.30
C GLY A 314 -5.09 -12.30 -3.11
N ARG A 315 -4.52 -13.47 -3.36
CA ARG A 315 -3.98 -14.35 -2.31
C ARG A 315 -2.94 -15.31 -2.88
N THR A 316 -2.16 -15.92 -2.01
CA THR A 316 -1.26 -17.00 -2.42
C THR A 316 -2.06 -18.18 -2.95
N ILE A 317 -1.52 -18.88 -3.93
CA ILE A 317 -2.14 -20.13 -4.43
C ILE A 317 -1.97 -21.23 -3.40
N ASN A 318 -0.78 -21.35 -2.79
CA ASN A 318 -0.56 -22.27 -1.69
C ASN A 318 -1.27 -21.79 -0.42
N GLU A 319 -1.92 -22.69 0.29
CA GLU A 319 -2.74 -22.36 1.46
C GLU A 319 -1.90 -22.14 2.73
N THR A 320 -0.70 -22.66 2.79
CA THR A 320 0.14 -22.65 4.00
C THR A 320 1.44 -21.87 3.84
N SER A 321 1.88 -21.63 2.60
CA SER A 321 3.15 -20.99 2.29
C SER A 321 2.97 -19.85 1.30
N ARG A 322 3.92 -18.92 1.27
CA ARG A 322 3.95 -17.78 0.35
C ARG A 322 4.46 -18.24 -1.02
N LEU A 323 3.66 -19.08 -1.69
CA LEU A 323 3.94 -19.66 -3.01
C LEU A 323 2.78 -19.38 -3.95
N GLY A 324 3.10 -18.87 -5.13
CA GLY A 324 2.12 -18.49 -6.14
C GLY A 324 1.32 -17.28 -5.73
N TYR A 325 0.55 -16.76 -6.66
CA TYR A 325 -0.38 -15.66 -6.40
C TYR A 325 -1.51 -15.70 -7.42
N GLU A 326 -2.73 -15.54 -6.95
CA GLU A 326 -3.93 -15.54 -7.78
C GLU A 326 -4.83 -14.36 -7.44
N THR A 327 -5.61 -13.92 -8.41
CA THR A 327 -6.67 -12.92 -8.22
C THR A 327 -7.98 -13.47 -8.74
N PHE A 328 -9.06 -13.11 -8.10
CA PHE A 328 -10.40 -13.48 -8.53
C PHE A 328 -11.45 -12.60 -7.85
N LYS A 329 -12.65 -12.65 -8.37
CA LYS A 329 -13.83 -12.02 -7.78
C LYS A 329 -14.68 -13.10 -7.12
N VAL A 330 -15.16 -12.83 -5.91
CA VAL A 330 -16.14 -13.70 -5.23
C VAL A 330 -17.51 -13.04 -5.31
N VAL A 331 -18.45 -13.71 -5.96
CA VAL A 331 -19.82 -13.21 -6.09
C VAL A 331 -20.49 -13.16 -4.71
N GLU A 332 -21.05 -11.99 -4.37
CA GLU A 332 -21.61 -11.69 -3.04
C GLU A 332 -20.58 -11.76 -1.89
N GLY A 333 -19.29 -11.77 -2.20
CA GLY A 333 -18.23 -11.97 -1.21
C GLY A 333 -18.06 -10.82 -0.21
N TRP A 334 -18.57 -9.64 -0.54
CA TRP A 334 -18.51 -8.53 0.40
C TRP A 334 -19.56 -8.59 1.50
N SER A 335 -20.68 -9.27 1.29
CA SER A 335 -21.83 -9.26 2.20
C SER A 335 -22.28 -10.63 2.70
N ASN A 336 -21.84 -11.73 2.07
CA ASN A 336 -22.33 -13.07 2.38
C ASN A 336 -21.19 -13.99 2.85
N PRO A 337 -21.18 -14.40 4.14
CA PRO A 337 -20.11 -15.24 4.69
C PRO A 337 -20.09 -16.67 4.13
N LYS A 338 -21.13 -17.09 3.41
CA LYS A 338 -21.21 -18.39 2.76
C LYS A 338 -20.81 -18.35 1.28
N SER A 339 -20.49 -17.16 0.76
CA SER A 339 -20.14 -16.99 -0.65
C SER A 339 -18.80 -17.65 -0.98
N LYS A 340 -18.81 -18.56 -1.95
CA LYS A 340 -17.60 -19.23 -2.45
C LYS A 340 -17.54 -19.30 -3.98
N LEU A 341 -18.43 -18.60 -4.67
CA LEU A 341 -18.44 -18.59 -6.14
C LEU A 341 -17.36 -17.64 -6.64
N GLN A 342 -16.32 -18.25 -7.16
CA GLN A 342 -15.14 -17.59 -7.72
C GLN A 342 -15.33 -17.38 -9.23
N ILE A 343 -15.12 -16.16 -9.70
CA ILE A 343 -15.13 -15.84 -11.12
C ILE A 343 -13.90 -15.05 -11.53
N ASN A 344 -13.56 -15.07 -12.81
CA ASN A 344 -12.48 -14.29 -13.41
C ASN A 344 -11.12 -14.50 -12.71
N ARG A 345 -10.82 -15.75 -12.38
CA ARG A 345 -9.54 -16.12 -11.76
C ARG A 345 -8.39 -15.91 -12.73
N GLN A 346 -7.32 -15.31 -12.25
CA GLN A 346 -6.05 -15.17 -12.97
C GLN A 346 -4.91 -15.66 -12.09
N VAL A 347 -3.95 -16.33 -12.69
CA VAL A 347 -2.67 -16.67 -12.05
C VAL A 347 -1.69 -15.54 -12.33
N ILE A 348 -1.24 -14.88 -11.29
CA ILE A 348 -0.30 -13.75 -11.36
C ILE A 348 1.14 -14.25 -11.18
N VAL A 349 1.34 -15.17 -10.26
CA VAL A 349 2.63 -15.84 -9.98
C VAL A 349 2.36 -17.33 -9.96
N ASP A 350 3.17 -18.09 -10.70
CA ASP A 350 3.01 -19.53 -10.83
C ASP A 350 3.10 -20.23 -9.46
N ARG A 351 2.36 -21.32 -9.34
CA ARG A 351 2.18 -22.10 -8.10
C ARG A 351 3.49 -22.46 -7.38
N GLY A 352 4.54 -22.74 -8.11
CA GLY A 352 5.84 -23.14 -7.56
C GLY A 352 6.76 -21.98 -7.22
N ASP A 353 6.43 -20.77 -7.65
CA ASP A 353 7.28 -19.61 -7.47
C ASP A 353 6.94 -18.87 -6.19
N ARG A 354 7.96 -18.33 -5.52
CA ARG A 354 7.78 -17.61 -4.29
C ARG A 354 7.12 -16.26 -4.51
N SER A 355 6.19 -15.94 -3.66
CA SER A 355 5.57 -14.64 -3.52
C SER A 355 5.86 -14.05 -2.13
N GLY A 356 5.18 -13.01 -1.73
CA GLY A 356 5.38 -12.36 -0.45
C GLY A 356 4.23 -11.41 -0.14
N TYR A 357 4.58 -10.22 0.34
CA TYR A 357 3.61 -9.17 0.60
C TYR A 357 2.95 -8.71 -0.70
N SER A 358 1.71 -8.33 -0.59
CA SER A 358 0.99 -7.67 -1.67
C SER A 358 0.16 -6.53 -1.08
N GLY A 359 -0.15 -5.55 -1.90
CA GLY A 359 -0.94 -4.42 -1.46
C GLY A 359 -1.57 -3.70 -2.63
N ILE A 360 -2.49 -2.81 -2.32
CA ILE A 360 -3.27 -2.03 -3.26
C ILE A 360 -2.69 -0.63 -3.40
N PHE A 361 -2.85 -0.06 -4.57
CA PHE A 361 -2.75 1.38 -4.79
C PHE A 361 -3.81 1.79 -5.81
N SER A 362 -4.21 3.05 -5.77
CA SER A 362 -5.26 3.57 -6.62
C SER A 362 -4.71 4.63 -7.56
N VAL A 363 -5.23 4.66 -8.77
CA VAL A 363 -4.85 5.61 -9.80
C VAL A 363 -6.09 6.37 -10.25
N GLU A 364 -6.03 7.69 -10.21
CA GLU A 364 -7.13 8.53 -10.67
C GLU A 364 -7.10 8.65 -12.19
N GLY A 365 -8.09 8.05 -12.85
CA GLY A 365 -8.32 8.22 -14.27
C GLY A 365 -9.14 9.48 -14.58
N LYS A 366 -9.43 9.72 -15.86
CA LYS A 366 -10.22 10.88 -16.29
C LYS A 366 -11.65 10.85 -15.75
N SER A 367 -12.27 9.67 -15.70
CA SER A 367 -13.69 9.50 -15.33
C SER A 367 -13.92 8.52 -14.18
N CYS A 368 -12.91 7.76 -13.79
CA CYS A 368 -13.05 6.75 -12.75
C CYS A 368 -11.71 6.51 -12.03
N ILE A 369 -11.78 5.88 -10.88
CA ILE A 369 -10.61 5.49 -10.08
C ILE A 369 -10.32 4.03 -10.33
N ASN A 370 -9.11 3.73 -10.82
CA ASN A 370 -8.66 2.38 -11.04
C ASN A 370 -7.97 1.81 -9.79
N ARG A 371 -8.10 0.50 -9.62
CA ARG A 371 -7.43 -0.25 -8.56
C ARG A 371 -6.30 -1.06 -9.17
N CYS A 372 -5.14 -0.90 -8.60
CA CYS A 372 -3.93 -1.61 -8.97
C CYS A 372 -3.39 -2.35 -7.75
N PHE A 373 -2.56 -3.34 -7.97
CA PHE A 373 -1.86 -4.04 -6.90
C PHE A 373 -0.44 -4.39 -7.30
N TYR A 374 0.40 -4.61 -6.30
CA TYR A 374 1.74 -5.14 -6.47
C TYR A 374 1.88 -6.45 -5.70
N VAL A 375 2.80 -7.28 -6.13
CA VAL A 375 3.18 -8.51 -5.43
C VAL A 375 4.69 -8.53 -5.26
N GLU A 376 5.12 -8.73 -4.04
CA GLU A 376 6.53 -8.95 -3.69
C GLU A 376 6.94 -10.37 -4.07
N LEU A 377 8.02 -10.48 -4.84
CA LEU A 377 8.60 -11.75 -5.24
C LEU A 377 9.87 -11.98 -4.42
N ILE A 378 9.72 -12.61 -3.27
CA ILE A 378 10.84 -12.86 -2.34
C ILE A 378 11.77 -13.93 -2.89
N ARG A 379 13.08 -13.72 -2.78
CA ARG A 379 14.12 -14.69 -3.09
C ARG A 379 15.11 -14.78 -1.94
N GLY A 380 15.79 -15.92 -1.86
CA GLY A 380 16.82 -16.16 -0.88
C GLY A 380 16.32 -16.89 0.37
N ARG A 381 16.98 -16.65 1.50
CA ARG A 381 16.63 -17.33 2.75
C ARG A 381 15.23 -16.88 3.24
N LYS A 382 14.45 -17.75 3.90
CA LYS A 382 14.79 -19.04 4.55
C LYS A 382 14.65 -20.27 3.63
N GLU A 383 13.86 -20.19 2.55
CA GLU A 383 13.53 -21.36 1.71
C GLU A 383 14.66 -21.72 0.74
N GLU A 384 15.42 -20.73 0.26
CA GLU A 384 16.58 -20.97 -0.60
C GLU A 384 17.84 -20.89 0.28
N THR A 385 18.35 -22.06 0.66
CA THR A 385 19.49 -22.17 1.58
C THR A 385 20.86 -22.01 0.92
N GLU A 386 20.91 -21.99 -0.39
CA GLU A 386 22.13 -21.83 -1.19
C GLU A 386 22.73 -20.44 -1.10
N VAL A 387 21.90 -19.45 -0.80
CA VAL A 387 22.32 -18.07 -0.61
C VAL A 387 22.05 -17.60 0.82
N LEU A 388 22.82 -16.62 1.29
CA LEU A 388 22.72 -16.11 2.66
C LEU A 388 21.92 -14.81 2.78
N TRP A 389 21.49 -14.26 1.66
CA TRP A 389 20.71 -13.03 1.61
C TRP A 389 19.21 -13.33 1.43
N THR A 390 18.39 -12.33 1.71
CA THR A 390 16.97 -12.28 1.38
C THR A 390 16.68 -10.95 0.71
N SER A 391 16.09 -10.98 -0.47
CA SER A 391 15.71 -9.78 -1.20
C SER A 391 14.47 -10.05 -2.05
N ASN A 392 14.02 -9.08 -2.83
CA ASN A 392 12.82 -9.20 -3.64
C ASN A 392 12.90 -8.44 -4.95
N SER A 393 12.04 -8.82 -5.88
CA SER A 393 11.57 -8.02 -6.99
C SER A 393 10.07 -7.82 -6.87
N ILE A 394 9.46 -7.05 -7.76
CA ILE A 394 8.00 -6.82 -7.77
C ILE A 394 7.40 -7.01 -9.15
N VAL A 395 6.12 -7.38 -9.16
CA VAL A 395 5.24 -7.28 -10.32
C VAL A 395 4.05 -6.40 -9.93
N VAL A 396 3.56 -5.63 -10.90
CA VAL A 396 2.47 -4.68 -10.71
C VAL A 396 1.41 -4.88 -11.78
N PHE A 397 0.16 -4.96 -11.35
CA PHE A 397 -1.00 -5.15 -12.22
C PHE A 397 -2.04 -4.08 -11.93
N CYS A 398 -2.78 -3.68 -12.94
CA CYS A 398 -3.88 -2.72 -12.80
C CYS A 398 -5.17 -3.29 -13.36
N GLY A 399 -6.29 -2.88 -12.78
CA GLY A 399 -7.62 -3.28 -13.22
C GLY A 399 -7.88 -2.90 -14.67
N THR A 400 -8.61 -3.76 -15.37
CA THR A 400 -9.05 -3.52 -16.75
C THR A 400 -10.48 -4.00 -16.93
N SER A 401 -11.22 -3.34 -17.82
CA SER A 401 -12.56 -3.75 -18.26
C SER A 401 -12.53 -4.55 -19.56
N GLY A 402 -11.36 -4.71 -20.18
CA GLY A 402 -11.18 -5.52 -21.38
C GLY A 402 -11.15 -7.02 -21.11
N THR A 403 -11.24 -7.82 -22.17
CA THR A 403 -10.96 -9.25 -22.08
C THR A 403 -9.46 -9.45 -21.92
N TYR A 404 -9.07 -10.16 -20.87
CA TYR A 404 -7.67 -10.50 -20.64
C TYR A 404 -7.49 -12.02 -20.72
N GLY A 405 -6.56 -12.43 -21.57
CA GLY A 405 -6.21 -13.86 -21.69
C GLY A 405 -5.58 -14.37 -20.39
N THR A 406 -6.05 -15.49 -19.94
CA THR A 406 -5.51 -16.22 -18.79
C THR A 406 -4.12 -16.77 -19.10
#